data_ab68fd65ad81bae5db8315c55658a5e5
#
_entry.id   ab68fd65ad81bae5db8315c55658a5e5
#
_cell.length_a   1.000
_cell.length_b   1.000
_cell.length_c   1.000
_cell.angle_alpha   90.00
_cell.angle_beta   90.00
_cell.angle_gamma   90.00
#
_symmetry.space_group_name_H-M   'P 1'
#
loop_
_entity.id
_entity.type
_entity.pdbx_description
1 polymer ?
#
loop_
_entity_poly.entity_id
_entity_poly.type
_entity_poly.pdbx_seq_one_letter_code
_entity_poly.pdbx_strand_id
1 'polypeptide(L)'
;VTYSVEVIGVQTGFPFGSYTYGWRLGPHIYDTPPMIGILWLMTLMGAMYWSHKWVGDKDTPKARLAKAAVTATLMVALDIILEPVATQAGFWTWEGDHIPIKNYIAWWVIAFGLALAWRKVHSLRTNRAAGLLFLIQAAFFIGLLLLPWKS
;
A
#
# COMPACT_ATOMS: atom_id res chain seq x y z
N VAL A 1 -1.59 -6.54 11.68
CA VAL A 1 -0.42 -5.61 11.66
C VAL A 1 -0.73 -4.38 10.82
N THR A 2 -1.06 -4.53 9.51
CA THR A 2 -1.32 -3.37 8.62
C THR A 2 -2.44 -2.48 9.15
N TYR A 3 -3.60 -3.05 9.49
CA TYR A 3 -4.70 -2.31 10.08
C TYR A 3 -4.33 -1.61 11.40
N SER A 4 -3.57 -2.27 12.28
CA SER A 4 -3.16 -1.66 13.56
C SER A 4 -2.25 -0.43 13.36
N VAL A 5 -1.41 -0.45 12.32
CA VAL A 5 -0.55 0.69 11.97
C VAL A 5 -1.40 1.86 11.46
N GLU A 6 -2.45 1.58 10.69
CA GLU A 6 -3.40 2.60 10.23
C GLU A 6 -4.17 3.23 11.39
N VAL A 7 -4.66 2.43 12.34
CA VAL A 7 -5.31 2.94 13.56
C VAL A 7 -4.37 3.87 14.33
N ILE A 8 -3.12 3.46 14.53
CA ILE A 8 -2.12 4.32 15.18
C ILE A 8 -1.90 5.59 14.35
N GLY A 9 -1.81 5.48 13.03
CA GLY A 9 -1.64 6.60 12.12
C GLY A 9 -2.73 7.66 12.26
N VAL A 10 -4.00 7.23 12.21
CA VAL A 10 -5.17 8.11 12.35
C VAL A 10 -5.21 8.77 13.74
N GLN A 11 -4.96 8.01 14.81
CA GLN A 11 -5.06 8.51 16.19
C GLN A 11 -3.90 9.43 16.59
N THR A 12 -2.73 9.28 15.98
CA THR A 12 -1.51 9.97 16.44
C THR A 12 -0.80 10.81 15.37
N GLY A 13 -1.17 10.68 14.12
CA GLY A 13 -0.43 11.23 12.98
C GLY A 13 0.93 10.55 12.72
N PHE A 14 1.32 9.52 13.50
CA PHE A 14 2.55 8.76 13.30
C PHE A 14 2.22 7.35 12.78
N PRO A 15 2.90 6.84 11.74
CA PRO A 15 4.09 7.40 11.07
C PRO A 15 3.78 8.22 9.81
N PHE A 16 2.52 8.28 9.35
CA PHE A 16 2.17 8.75 8.01
C PHE A 16 2.04 10.28 7.91
N GLY A 17 1.48 10.92 8.90
CA GLY A 17 1.00 12.29 8.93
C GLY A 17 -0.42 12.34 9.47
N SER A 18 -0.97 13.53 9.66
CA SER A 18 -2.35 13.70 10.11
C SER A 18 -3.30 13.62 8.92
N TYR A 19 -4.24 12.69 8.99
CA TYR A 19 -5.30 12.48 7.99
C TYR A 19 -6.54 11.89 8.64
N THR A 20 -7.66 11.98 7.94
CA THR A 20 -8.94 11.41 8.37
C THR A 20 -9.57 10.61 7.24
N TYR A 21 -10.17 9.47 7.56
CA TYR A 21 -10.91 8.66 6.59
C TYR A 21 -12.33 9.20 6.36
N GLY A 22 -12.73 9.23 5.09
CA GLY A 22 -14.13 9.39 4.70
C GLY A 22 -14.91 8.08 4.79
N TRP A 23 -16.24 8.17 4.79
CA TRP A 23 -17.14 7.01 4.93
C TRP A 23 -17.22 6.10 3.70
N ARG A 24 -16.55 6.43 2.60
CA ARG A 24 -16.63 5.68 1.33
C ARG A 24 -15.98 4.28 1.39
N LEU A 25 -15.09 4.05 2.36
CA LEU A 25 -14.48 2.75 2.62
C LEU A 25 -15.26 1.89 3.62
N GLY A 26 -16.49 2.30 3.98
CA GLY A 26 -17.38 1.58 4.88
C GLY A 26 -17.27 2.00 6.34
N PRO A 27 -17.81 1.19 7.27
CA PRO A 27 -17.85 1.53 8.69
C PRO A 27 -16.44 1.61 9.29
N HIS A 28 -16.30 2.47 10.29
CA HIS A 28 -15.04 2.71 10.99
C HIS A 28 -15.00 1.97 12.33
N ILE A 29 -13.81 1.49 12.69
CA ILE A 29 -13.45 1.02 14.02
C ILE A 29 -12.20 1.81 14.41
N TYR A 30 -12.24 2.54 15.51
CA TYR A 30 -11.19 3.52 15.89
C TYR A 30 -10.88 4.51 14.75
N ASP A 31 -11.92 5.13 14.19
CA ASP A 31 -11.85 6.10 13.09
C ASP A 31 -11.16 5.59 11.81
N THR A 32 -10.95 4.29 11.72
CA THR A 32 -10.25 3.62 10.61
C THR A 32 -11.15 2.56 9.97
N PRO A 33 -11.38 2.56 8.66
CA PRO A 33 -12.14 1.51 8.01
C PRO A 33 -11.34 0.19 7.95
N PRO A 34 -11.89 -0.96 8.41
CA PRO A 34 -11.18 -2.25 8.33
C PRO A 34 -10.80 -2.66 6.91
N MET A 35 -11.52 -2.14 5.92
CA MET A 35 -11.24 -2.37 4.49
C MET A 35 -9.80 -1.97 4.13
N ILE A 36 -9.24 -0.91 4.75
CA ILE A 36 -7.87 -0.48 4.44
C ILE A 36 -6.83 -1.57 4.76
N GLY A 37 -7.03 -2.33 5.82
CA GLY A 37 -6.14 -3.45 6.15
C GLY A 37 -6.18 -4.57 5.11
N ILE A 38 -7.34 -4.82 4.50
CA ILE A 38 -7.51 -5.78 3.40
C ILE A 38 -6.82 -5.26 2.14
N LEU A 39 -7.01 -3.99 1.81
CA LEU A 39 -6.38 -3.36 0.65
C LEU A 39 -4.84 -3.38 0.77
N TRP A 40 -4.29 -3.08 1.96
CA TRP A 40 -2.87 -3.21 2.24
C TRP A 40 -2.35 -4.62 2.00
N LEU A 41 -3.06 -5.63 2.51
CA LEU A 41 -2.67 -7.03 2.33
C LEU A 41 -2.68 -7.44 0.86
N MET A 42 -3.72 -7.09 0.13
CA MET A 42 -3.85 -7.40 -1.31
C MET A 42 -2.71 -6.76 -2.11
N THR A 43 -2.41 -5.49 -1.86
CA THR A 43 -1.32 -4.77 -2.51
C THR A 43 0.03 -5.38 -2.19
N LEU A 44 0.27 -5.70 -0.91
CA LEU A 44 1.50 -6.36 -0.46
C LEU A 44 1.70 -7.72 -1.14
N MET A 45 0.66 -8.55 -1.20
CA MET A 45 0.72 -9.86 -1.88
C MET A 45 1.06 -9.72 -3.36
N GLY A 46 0.45 -8.75 -4.03
CA GLY A 46 0.72 -8.47 -5.45
C GLY A 46 2.16 -7.99 -5.68
N ALA A 47 2.64 -7.06 -4.86
CA ALA A 47 4.00 -6.57 -4.90
C ALA A 47 5.03 -7.67 -4.59
N MET A 48 4.75 -8.55 -3.61
CA MET A 48 5.59 -9.72 -3.29
C MET A 48 5.64 -10.71 -4.43
N TYR A 49 4.53 -10.96 -5.13
CA TYR A 49 4.52 -11.81 -6.33
C TYR A 49 5.47 -11.28 -7.40
N TRP A 50 5.39 -9.99 -7.73
CA TRP A 50 6.24 -9.40 -8.76
C TRP A 50 7.71 -9.30 -8.34
N SER A 51 7.98 -8.98 -7.08
CA SER A 51 9.35 -8.98 -6.56
C SER A 51 10.02 -10.35 -6.67
N HIS A 52 9.26 -11.42 -6.38
CA HIS A 52 9.72 -12.80 -6.55
C HIS A 52 10.00 -13.14 -8.01
N LYS A 53 9.08 -12.74 -8.89
CA LYS A 53 9.18 -12.96 -10.33
C LYS A 53 10.43 -12.29 -10.92
N TRP A 54 10.78 -11.08 -10.46
CA TRP A 54 11.89 -10.29 -11.02
C TRP A 54 13.25 -10.63 -10.39
N VAL A 55 13.29 -10.86 -9.09
CA VAL A 55 14.55 -11.16 -8.38
C VAL A 55 14.90 -12.66 -8.47
N GLY A 56 13.90 -13.53 -8.74
CA GLY A 56 14.08 -14.98 -8.85
C GLY A 56 14.02 -15.72 -7.51
N ASP A 57 14.18 -17.04 -7.56
CA ASP A 57 13.91 -17.93 -6.41
C ASP A 57 15.08 -18.06 -5.41
N LYS A 58 16.21 -17.43 -5.66
CA LYS A 58 17.36 -17.47 -4.74
C LYS A 58 16.95 -17.01 -3.33
N ASP A 59 17.38 -17.77 -2.31
CA ASP A 59 17.10 -17.47 -0.89
C ASP A 59 18.36 -17.08 -0.11
N THR A 60 19.25 -16.30 -0.74
CA THR A 60 20.41 -15.70 -0.07
C THR A 60 20.00 -14.44 0.71
N PRO A 61 20.75 -14.01 1.74
CA PRO A 61 20.47 -12.76 2.45
C PRO A 61 20.33 -11.56 1.51
N LYS A 62 21.19 -11.44 0.51
CA LYS A 62 21.16 -10.39 -0.51
C LYS A 62 19.85 -10.44 -1.34
N ALA A 63 19.45 -11.63 -1.77
CA ALA A 63 18.21 -11.79 -2.54
C ALA A 63 16.96 -11.50 -1.70
N ARG A 64 16.97 -11.84 -0.41
CA ARG A 64 15.88 -11.51 0.54
C ARG A 64 15.70 -10.01 0.69
N LEU A 65 16.80 -9.28 0.92
CA LEU A 65 16.80 -7.82 1.01
C LEU A 65 16.35 -7.17 -0.30
N ALA A 66 16.84 -7.66 -1.45
CA ALA A 66 16.45 -7.17 -2.76
C ALA A 66 14.93 -7.37 -3.01
N LYS A 67 14.38 -8.55 -2.68
CA LYS A 67 12.93 -8.81 -2.80
C LYS A 67 12.11 -7.87 -1.91
N ALA A 68 12.54 -7.67 -0.67
CA ALA A 68 11.84 -6.77 0.23
C ALA A 68 11.89 -5.31 -0.26
N ALA A 69 13.03 -4.85 -0.76
CA ALA A 69 13.19 -3.53 -1.32
C ALA A 69 12.32 -3.33 -2.57
N VAL A 70 12.31 -4.30 -3.50
CA VAL A 70 11.44 -4.25 -4.69
C VAL A 70 9.96 -4.25 -4.28
N THR A 71 9.55 -5.07 -3.31
CA THR A 71 8.17 -5.08 -2.80
C THR A 71 7.79 -3.72 -2.25
N ALA A 72 8.61 -3.14 -1.37
CA ALA A 72 8.36 -1.83 -0.78
C ALA A 72 8.29 -0.72 -1.84
N THR A 73 9.19 -0.74 -2.80
CA THR A 73 9.21 0.25 -3.90
C THR A 73 7.97 0.13 -4.79
N LEU A 74 7.51 -1.08 -5.10
CA LEU A 74 6.27 -1.29 -5.85
C LEU A 74 5.05 -0.78 -5.09
N MET A 75 4.98 -1.00 -3.79
CA MET A 75 3.87 -0.50 -2.97
C MET A 75 3.85 1.03 -2.95
N VAL A 76 5.00 1.69 -2.74
CA VAL A 76 5.09 3.15 -2.78
C VAL A 76 4.78 3.71 -4.16
N ALA A 77 5.24 3.05 -5.22
CA ALA A 77 4.91 3.46 -6.59
C ALA A 77 3.39 3.44 -6.86
N LEU A 78 2.70 2.41 -6.35
CA LEU A 78 1.23 2.37 -6.44
C LEU A 78 0.58 3.44 -5.56
N ASP A 79 1.09 3.68 -4.36
CA ASP A 79 0.60 4.70 -3.44
C ASP A 79 0.69 6.11 -4.05
N ILE A 80 1.80 6.46 -4.69
CA ILE A 80 1.97 7.73 -5.41
C ILE A 80 0.90 7.94 -6.49
N ILE A 81 0.51 6.87 -7.18
CA ILE A 81 -0.52 6.92 -8.22
C ILE A 81 -1.92 6.99 -7.60
N LEU A 82 -2.13 6.27 -6.50
CA LEU A 82 -3.42 6.12 -5.84
C LEU A 82 -3.81 7.37 -5.04
N GLU A 83 -2.88 7.98 -4.33
CA GLU A 83 -3.13 9.08 -3.38
C GLU A 83 -3.92 10.26 -3.98
N PRO A 84 -3.55 10.84 -5.13
CA PRO A 84 -4.31 11.95 -5.69
C PRO A 84 -5.76 11.57 -6.04
N VAL A 85 -5.97 10.34 -6.51
CA VAL A 85 -7.30 9.83 -6.85
C VAL A 85 -8.14 9.59 -5.60
N ALA A 86 -7.54 8.98 -4.59
CA ALA A 86 -8.22 8.63 -3.35
C ALA A 86 -8.65 9.87 -2.54
N THR A 87 -7.81 10.90 -2.49
CA THR A 87 -8.14 12.18 -1.85
C THR A 87 -9.26 12.90 -2.61
N GLN A 88 -9.18 13.01 -3.93
CA GLN A 88 -10.26 13.58 -4.75
C GLN A 88 -11.56 12.79 -4.63
N ALA A 89 -11.48 11.47 -4.56
CA ALA A 89 -12.64 10.60 -4.36
C ALA A 89 -13.19 10.67 -2.93
N GLY A 90 -12.56 11.37 -1.99
CA GLY A 90 -13.01 11.49 -0.60
C GLY A 90 -12.88 10.20 0.19
N PHE A 91 -11.90 9.35 -0.12
CA PHE A 91 -11.57 8.19 0.70
C PHE A 91 -10.88 8.60 1.99
N TRP A 92 -10.01 9.60 1.92
CA TRP A 92 -9.39 10.28 3.07
C TRP A 92 -8.99 11.71 2.70
N THR A 93 -8.73 12.50 3.72
CA THR A 93 -8.27 13.89 3.59
C THR A 93 -7.04 14.10 4.46
N TRP A 94 -6.00 14.68 3.88
CA TRP A 94 -4.78 15.06 4.59
C TRP A 94 -4.92 16.44 5.25
N GLU A 95 -4.35 16.61 6.43
CA GLU A 95 -4.25 17.91 7.04
C GLU A 95 -3.35 18.84 6.21
N GLY A 96 -3.84 20.05 5.91
CA GLY A 96 -3.12 21.01 5.06
C GLY A 96 -3.18 20.73 3.56
N ASP A 97 -4.07 19.84 3.10
CA ASP A 97 -4.35 19.54 1.68
C ASP A 97 -3.11 19.09 0.87
N HIS A 98 -2.11 18.54 1.54
CA HIS A 98 -0.93 17.98 0.87
C HIS A 98 -0.52 16.64 1.48
N ILE A 99 -0.03 15.73 0.64
CA ILE A 99 0.42 14.42 1.05
C ILE A 99 1.84 14.56 1.62
N PRO A 100 2.08 14.24 2.91
CA PRO A 100 3.41 14.39 3.48
C PRO A 100 4.40 13.36 2.91
N ILE A 101 5.64 13.77 2.65
CA ILE A 101 6.71 12.84 2.22
C ILE A 101 6.91 11.71 3.22
N LYS A 102 6.70 11.97 4.51
CA LYS A 102 6.78 10.94 5.56
C LYS A 102 5.80 9.79 5.35
N ASN A 103 4.64 10.01 4.67
CA ASN A 103 3.72 8.95 4.28
C ASN A 103 4.43 7.91 3.41
N TYR A 104 5.06 8.33 2.33
CA TYR A 104 5.76 7.42 1.41
C TYR A 104 6.94 6.70 2.05
N ILE A 105 7.68 7.39 2.92
CA ILE A 105 8.78 6.79 3.69
C ILE A 105 8.23 5.73 4.64
N ALA A 106 7.16 6.02 5.37
CA ALA A 106 6.52 5.08 6.29
C ALA A 106 5.98 3.84 5.54
N TRP A 107 5.30 4.05 4.41
CA TRP A 107 4.84 2.97 3.55
C TRP A 107 5.99 2.07 3.12
N TRP A 108 7.11 2.67 2.68
CA TRP A 108 8.27 1.90 2.26
C TRP A 108 8.87 1.07 3.40
N VAL A 109 9.08 1.68 4.56
CA VAL A 109 9.68 1.00 5.73
C VAL A 109 8.79 -0.14 6.23
N ILE A 110 7.47 0.10 6.35
CA ILE A 110 6.50 -0.91 6.81
C ILE A 110 6.42 -2.05 5.81
N ALA A 111 6.29 -1.76 4.53
CA ALA A 111 6.21 -2.77 3.47
C ALA A 111 7.49 -3.60 3.39
N PHE A 112 8.67 -2.98 3.53
CA PHE A 112 9.96 -3.67 3.58
C PHE A 112 10.03 -4.65 4.76
N GLY A 113 9.67 -4.20 5.96
CA GLY A 113 9.63 -5.03 7.16
C GLY A 113 8.65 -6.21 7.04
N LEU A 114 7.45 -5.97 6.52
CA LEU A 114 6.44 -7.01 6.29
C LEU A 114 6.91 -8.02 5.23
N ALA A 115 7.51 -7.58 4.15
CA ALA A 115 8.04 -8.46 3.11
C ALA A 115 9.14 -9.38 3.65
N LEU A 116 10.00 -8.87 4.55
CA LEU A 116 11.00 -9.68 5.24
C LEU A 116 10.38 -10.67 6.23
N ALA A 117 9.41 -10.21 7.03
CA ALA A 117 8.74 -11.05 8.04
C ALA A 117 7.96 -12.19 7.36
N TRP A 118 7.22 -11.90 6.28
CA TRP A 118 6.33 -12.86 5.63
C TRP A 118 6.96 -13.59 4.44
N ARG A 119 8.28 -13.46 4.23
CA ARG A 119 9.01 -14.10 3.12
C ARG A 119 8.85 -15.62 3.05
N LYS A 120 8.57 -16.29 4.18
CA LYS A 120 8.39 -17.74 4.24
C LYS A 120 6.95 -18.17 3.94
N VAL A 121 6.00 -17.26 3.90
CA VAL A 121 4.60 -17.58 3.59
C VAL A 121 4.46 -17.74 2.08
N HIS A 122 4.46 -19.00 1.64
CA HIS A 122 4.49 -19.35 0.20
C HIS A 122 3.32 -18.75 -0.57
N SER A 123 2.11 -18.83 -0.02
CA SER A 123 0.89 -18.31 -0.65
C SER A 123 0.92 -16.81 -0.93
N LEU A 124 1.66 -16.03 -0.14
CA LEU A 124 1.75 -14.58 -0.35
C LEU A 124 2.62 -14.21 -1.58
N ARG A 125 3.65 -15.00 -1.86
CA ARG A 125 4.64 -14.70 -2.90
C ARG A 125 4.38 -15.41 -4.24
N THR A 126 3.49 -16.41 -4.26
CA THR A 126 3.19 -17.20 -5.47
C THR A 126 1.78 -16.97 -5.99
N ASN A 127 1.01 -16.10 -5.35
CA ASN A 127 -0.38 -15.83 -5.72
C ASN A 127 -0.46 -15.00 -7.01
N ARG A 128 -0.67 -15.70 -8.14
CA ARG A 128 -0.80 -15.07 -9.47
C ARG A 128 -2.00 -14.11 -9.53
N ALA A 129 -3.10 -14.45 -8.85
CA ALA A 129 -4.29 -13.58 -8.82
C ALA A 129 -3.97 -12.25 -8.13
N ALA A 130 -3.23 -12.27 -7.00
CA ALA A 130 -2.78 -11.06 -6.35
C ALA A 130 -1.84 -10.22 -7.24
N GLY A 131 -0.93 -10.88 -7.97
CA GLY A 131 -0.07 -10.22 -8.95
C GLY A 131 -0.85 -9.55 -10.08
N LEU A 132 -1.90 -10.20 -10.59
CA LEU A 132 -2.78 -9.63 -11.61
C LEU A 132 -3.60 -8.46 -11.05
N LEU A 133 -4.16 -8.61 -9.85
CA LEU A 133 -4.93 -7.55 -9.17
C LEU A 133 -4.06 -6.31 -8.94
N PHE A 134 -2.79 -6.46 -8.59
CA PHE A 134 -1.86 -5.35 -8.44
C PHE A 134 -1.73 -4.54 -9.74
N LEU A 135 -1.57 -5.22 -10.89
CA LEU A 135 -1.51 -4.55 -12.20
C LEU A 135 -2.84 -3.89 -12.59
N ILE A 136 -3.96 -4.55 -12.28
CA ILE A 136 -5.30 -3.98 -12.53
C ILE A 136 -5.50 -2.73 -11.68
N GLN A 137 -5.12 -2.73 -10.40
CA GLN A 137 -5.16 -1.56 -9.55
C GLN A 137 -4.30 -0.41 -10.11
N ALA A 138 -3.05 -0.71 -10.50
CA ALA A 138 -2.17 0.30 -11.08
C ALA A 138 -2.77 0.89 -12.37
N ALA A 139 -3.24 0.05 -13.29
CA ALA A 139 -3.88 0.49 -14.53
C ALA A 139 -5.16 1.30 -14.27
N PHE A 140 -5.98 0.89 -13.30
CA PHE A 140 -7.21 1.59 -12.92
C PHE A 140 -6.91 2.99 -12.38
N PHE A 141 -5.98 3.13 -11.44
CA PHE A 141 -5.65 4.43 -10.87
C PHE A 141 -4.92 5.33 -11.86
N ILE A 142 -4.05 4.80 -12.72
CA ILE A 142 -3.45 5.55 -13.84
C ILE A 142 -4.55 6.05 -14.78
N GLY A 143 -5.50 5.19 -15.13
CA GLY A 143 -6.64 5.57 -15.98
C GLY A 143 -7.45 6.70 -15.37
N LEU A 144 -7.73 6.65 -14.07
CA LEU A 144 -8.43 7.71 -13.36
C LEU A 144 -7.63 9.03 -13.31
N LEU A 145 -6.32 8.99 -13.14
CA LEU A 145 -5.47 10.20 -13.20
C LEU A 145 -5.49 10.90 -14.56
N LEU A 146 -5.71 10.15 -15.64
CA LEU A 146 -5.79 10.69 -17.01
C LEU A 146 -7.18 11.23 -17.37
N LEU A 147 -8.20 10.93 -16.57
CA LEU A 147 -9.55 11.42 -16.79
C LEU A 147 -9.71 12.82 -16.19
N PRO A 148 -10.40 13.75 -16.88
CA PRO A 148 -10.73 15.05 -16.29
C PRO A 148 -11.80 14.82 -15.18
N TRP A 149 -11.37 14.87 -13.94
CA TRP A 149 -12.30 14.90 -12.81
C TRP A 149 -13.01 16.25 -12.80
N LYS A 150 -14.31 16.24 -12.97
CA LYS A 150 -15.10 17.43 -12.70
C LYS A 150 -15.22 17.56 -11.17
N SER A 151 -14.54 18.57 -10.65
CA SER A 151 -14.69 19.06 -9.27
C SER A 151 -16.14 19.51 -9.03
#